data_426198f73974bdedf7a29f4ee76ed936
#
_entry.id   426198f73974bdedf7a29f4ee76ed936
#
_cell.length_a   1.000
_cell.length_b   1.000
_cell.length_c   1.000
_cell.angle_alpha   90.00
_cell.angle_beta   90.00
_cell.angle_gamma   90.00
#
_symmetry.space_group_name_H-M   'P 1'
#
loop_
_entity.id
_entity.type
_entity.pdbx_description
1 polymer ?
#
loop_
_entity_poly.entity_id
_entity_poly.type
_entity_poly.pdbx_seq_one_letter_code
_entity_poly.pdbx_strand_id
1 'polypeptide(L)'
;MKHLLISCLLVVNTFSMGGCSSNSAMAMPEEPESSTSLKFDNNMVIYEANPRFFSKSDCFNAISNRLDEIKNMGANVLWLMPVYEPGELKSVGSPYCIKNYEALNATYGTLDDLKSLVDKAHSMDMKVILDWVANHTSWDHVWIDQHKDWYTVDNEGNITSPAGQNWNDVADLNYDNEEMRQAMIEAMKYWVNEVGIDGYRCDYSEGVPHDFWADAIAQLRMINPDLIMLSESEGNFYDDGFDMAYDWKYASYLKDLFQGKTTFTAFYEKAHEVYSEVPEGKNSMRYVSNHDVASQNSMASLYGSADALPAAYTLTAMLEGIPLVYSSMETKLGGVLSFFNYNPLTWDSALEQEYAAIN
;
A
#
# COMPACT_ATOMS: atom_id res chain seq x y z
N MET A 1 36.07 33.83 14.49
CA MET A 1 36.38 34.67 15.67
C MET A 1 35.20 34.70 16.61
N LYS A 2 35.50 34.37 17.82
CA LYS A 2 34.80 34.48 19.11
C LYS A 2 33.76 33.41 19.46
N HIS A 3 34.29 32.47 20.26
CA HIS A 3 33.67 31.68 21.29
C HIS A 3 32.84 32.50 22.30
N LEU A 4 31.79 31.93 22.85
CA LEU A 4 31.50 32.12 24.26
C LEU A 4 30.88 30.86 24.86
N LEU A 5 31.68 30.19 25.66
CA LEU A 5 31.31 29.21 26.70
C LEU A 5 30.74 29.97 27.90
N ILE A 6 29.71 29.51 28.54
CA ILE A 6 29.44 29.77 29.96
C ILE A 6 29.08 28.48 30.64
N SER A 7 29.94 28.14 31.61
CA SER A 7 29.85 27.04 32.59
C SER A 7 29.27 27.52 33.90
N CYS A 8 28.82 26.54 34.69
CA CYS A 8 28.71 26.48 36.17
C CYS A 8 27.49 27.14 36.82
N LEU A 9 26.77 26.48 37.72
CA LEU A 9 27.25 26.15 39.09
C LEU A 9 26.29 25.11 39.76
N LEU A 10 26.92 24.09 40.34
CA LEU A 10 26.36 23.25 41.41
C LEU A 10 26.13 24.08 42.67
N VAL A 11 25.00 23.82 43.37
CA VAL A 11 24.94 24.07 44.81
C VAL A 11 24.35 22.81 45.47
N VAL A 12 25.16 22.12 46.20
CA VAL A 12 24.85 21.10 47.20
C VAL A 12 24.48 21.80 48.49
N ASN A 13 23.38 21.44 49.11
CA ASN A 13 23.18 21.64 50.54
C ASN A 13 22.45 20.47 51.16
N THR A 14 23.21 19.74 51.98
CA THR A 14 22.78 18.79 52.96
C THR A 14 22.22 19.51 54.19
N PHE A 15 21.10 19.04 54.74
CA PHE A 15 20.96 18.89 56.17
C PHE A 15 19.78 17.95 56.53
N SER A 16 19.94 17.20 57.51
CA SER A 16 19.53 16.01 58.15
C SER A 16 18.36 16.14 59.11
N MET A 17 17.74 14.95 59.33
CA MET A 17 17.08 14.48 60.54
C MET A 17 15.59 14.72 60.78
N GLY A 18 14.83 13.65 60.80
CA GLY A 18 14.06 13.25 61.96
C GLY A 18 12.53 13.30 61.80
N GLY A 19 11.90 12.14 61.85
CA GLY A 19 10.50 12.03 62.23
C GLY A 19 9.74 10.90 61.54
N CYS A 20 9.63 9.75 62.20
CA CYS A 20 8.66 8.70 61.85
C CYS A 20 7.24 9.21 61.86
N SER A 21 6.51 8.97 60.76
CA SER A 21 5.07 8.76 60.84
C SER A 21 4.64 7.90 59.66
N SER A 22 4.13 6.72 59.95
CA SER A 22 3.55 5.78 59.05
C SER A 22 2.27 6.31 58.44
N ASN A 23 2.28 6.62 57.16
CA ASN A 23 1.05 6.70 56.38
C ASN A 23 1.28 5.82 55.09
N SER A 24 0.58 4.71 55.09
CA SER A 24 0.40 3.88 53.90
C SER A 24 -0.42 4.66 52.90
N ALA A 25 0.26 5.36 52.00
CA ALA A 25 -0.36 5.83 50.76
C ALA A 25 -0.54 4.60 49.85
N MET A 26 -1.79 4.24 49.55
CA MET A 26 -2.12 3.36 48.45
C MET A 26 -1.50 3.97 47.20
N ALA A 27 -0.58 3.18 46.57
CA ALA A 27 -0.14 3.48 45.25
C ALA A 27 -1.36 3.42 44.31
N MET A 28 -1.65 4.51 43.65
CA MET A 28 -2.56 4.53 42.51
C MET A 28 -1.96 3.59 41.46
N PRO A 29 -2.79 2.78 40.77
CA PRO A 29 -2.27 2.02 39.61
C PRO A 29 -1.70 3.04 38.63
N GLU A 30 -0.46 2.83 38.19
CA GLU A 30 0.13 3.52 37.07
C GLU A 30 -0.84 3.35 35.88
N GLU A 31 -1.29 4.45 35.30
CA GLU A 31 -1.98 4.41 34.02
C GLU A 31 -1.04 3.64 33.06
N PRO A 32 -1.60 2.73 32.22
CA PRO A 32 -0.78 2.06 31.22
C PRO A 32 -0.13 3.16 30.38
N GLU A 33 1.21 3.13 30.31
CA GLU A 33 1.97 3.99 29.41
C GLU A 33 1.27 3.96 28.05
N SER A 34 0.92 5.15 27.54
CA SER A 34 0.31 5.32 26.24
C SER A 34 1.07 4.48 25.24
N SER A 35 0.39 3.56 24.57
CA SER A 35 0.91 2.80 23.47
C SER A 35 1.78 3.73 22.61
N THR A 36 3.07 3.46 22.55
CA THR A 36 3.96 4.09 21.58
C THR A 36 3.33 3.85 20.22
N SER A 37 2.68 4.87 19.67
CA SER A 37 2.29 4.86 18.28
C SER A 37 3.53 4.46 17.50
N LEU A 38 3.47 3.36 16.77
CA LEU A 38 4.52 2.96 15.87
C LEU A 38 4.83 4.18 15.01
N LYS A 39 6.00 4.75 15.21
CA LYS A 39 6.49 5.74 14.27
C LYS A 39 6.66 5.00 12.96
N PHE A 40 5.83 5.33 11.98
CA PHE A 40 5.97 4.86 10.62
C PHE A 40 7.44 5.01 10.24
N ASP A 41 8.11 3.91 9.91
CA ASP A 41 9.53 3.94 9.58
C ASP A 41 9.67 4.66 8.24
N ASN A 42 10.25 5.87 8.25
CA ASN A 42 10.52 6.64 7.04
C ASN A 42 11.53 5.95 6.09
N ASN A 43 12.07 4.80 6.49
CA ASN A 43 12.93 3.95 5.64
C ASN A 43 12.14 2.91 4.84
N MET A 44 10.83 3.05 4.71
CA MET A 44 10.01 2.14 3.95
C MET A 44 10.23 2.34 2.44
N VAL A 45 10.39 1.24 1.72
CA VAL A 45 10.40 1.17 0.26
C VAL A 45 9.43 0.06 -0.16
N ILE A 46 8.42 0.42 -0.93
CA ILE A 46 7.39 -0.53 -1.39
C ILE A 46 7.80 -1.10 -2.75
N TYR A 47 7.70 -2.42 -2.88
CA TYR A 47 7.79 -3.10 -4.17
C TYR A 47 6.42 -3.65 -4.55
N GLU A 48 5.82 -3.09 -5.59
CA GLU A 48 4.55 -3.53 -6.16
C GLU A 48 4.79 -4.67 -7.14
N ALA A 49 4.38 -5.88 -6.76
CA ALA A 49 4.53 -7.07 -7.57
C ALA A 49 3.23 -7.41 -8.30
N ASN A 50 3.28 -7.39 -9.63
CA ASN A 50 2.24 -8.01 -10.45
C ASN A 50 2.58 -9.50 -10.66
N PRO A 51 1.83 -10.45 -10.07
CA PRO A 51 2.16 -11.88 -10.17
C PRO A 51 2.28 -12.38 -11.61
N ARG A 52 1.51 -11.79 -12.54
CA ARG A 52 1.49 -12.15 -13.96
C ARG A 52 2.78 -11.79 -14.72
N PHE A 53 3.66 -10.99 -14.09
CA PHE A 53 4.96 -10.62 -14.65
C PHE A 53 6.07 -11.56 -14.21
N PHE A 54 5.85 -12.38 -13.19
CA PHE A 54 6.83 -13.33 -12.69
C PHE A 54 6.73 -14.69 -13.37
N SER A 55 5.50 -15.17 -13.62
CA SER A 55 5.29 -16.46 -14.29
C SER A 55 3.91 -16.52 -14.95
N LYS A 56 3.71 -17.51 -15.82
CA LYS A 56 2.39 -17.86 -16.39
C LYS A 56 1.58 -18.77 -15.48
N SER A 57 2.23 -19.38 -14.50
CA SER A 57 1.64 -20.23 -13.46
C SER A 57 2.61 -20.30 -12.29
N ASP A 58 2.11 -20.70 -11.10
CA ASP A 58 2.95 -20.81 -9.90
C ASP A 58 3.68 -19.49 -9.55
N CYS A 59 2.91 -18.41 -9.62
CA CYS A 59 3.46 -17.05 -9.53
C CYS A 59 4.00 -16.75 -8.12
N PHE A 60 3.39 -17.30 -7.05
CA PHE A 60 3.87 -17.08 -5.69
C PHE A 60 5.28 -17.63 -5.49
N ASN A 61 5.55 -18.84 -6.00
CA ASN A 61 6.89 -19.42 -5.97
C ASN A 61 7.87 -18.64 -6.86
N ALA A 62 7.41 -18.14 -8.01
CA ALA A 62 8.25 -17.30 -8.87
C ALA A 62 8.62 -15.97 -8.19
N ILE A 63 7.70 -15.32 -7.46
CA ILE A 63 7.98 -14.12 -6.65
C ILE A 63 8.92 -14.48 -5.49
N SER A 64 8.63 -15.57 -4.77
CA SER A 64 9.45 -16.05 -3.66
C SER A 64 10.91 -16.28 -4.06
N ASN A 65 11.14 -16.81 -5.24
CA ASN A 65 12.49 -17.03 -5.79
C ASN A 65 13.24 -15.72 -6.09
N ARG A 66 12.54 -14.58 -6.15
CA ARG A 66 13.13 -13.27 -6.41
C ARG A 66 13.14 -12.34 -5.20
N LEU A 67 12.72 -12.79 -4.03
CA LEU A 67 12.69 -11.95 -2.83
C LEU A 67 14.08 -11.42 -2.44
N ASP A 68 15.13 -12.20 -2.69
CA ASP A 68 16.50 -11.78 -2.40
C ASP A 68 16.91 -10.57 -3.26
N GLU A 69 16.58 -10.57 -4.55
CA GLU A 69 16.84 -9.45 -5.46
C GLU A 69 15.96 -8.24 -5.11
N ILE A 70 14.67 -8.46 -4.81
CA ILE A 70 13.75 -7.41 -4.39
C ILE A 70 14.24 -6.75 -3.09
N LYS A 71 14.64 -7.54 -2.11
CA LYS A 71 15.22 -7.04 -0.85
C LYS A 71 16.52 -6.29 -1.09
N ASN A 72 17.39 -6.82 -1.96
CA ASN A 72 18.67 -6.19 -2.30
C ASN A 72 18.50 -4.85 -3.01
N MET A 73 17.38 -4.60 -3.70
CA MET A 73 17.02 -3.27 -4.23
C MET A 73 16.58 -2.28 -3.13
N GLY A 74 16.57 -2.67 -1.86
CA GLY A 74 16.18 -1.83 -0.74
C GLY A 74 14.72 -1.96 -0.32
N ALA A 75 13.89 -2.72 -1.03
CA ALA A 75 12.49 -2.90 -0.69
C ALA A 75 12.32 -3.66 0.63
N ASN A 76 11.43 -3.17 1.48
CA ASN A 76 11.08 -3.81 2.75
C ASN A 76 9.56 -4.00 2.94
N VAL A 77 8.76 -3.57 1.96
CA VAL A 77 7.34 -3.90 1.85
C VAL A 77 7.06 -4.49 0.46
N LEU A 78 6.53 -5.70 0.42
CA LEU A 78 6.04 -6.34 -0.80
C LEU A 78 4.53 -6.12 -0.90
N TRP A 79 4.07 -5.34 -1.87
CA TRP A 79 2.67 -5.22 -2.21
C TRP A 79 2.36 -6.18 -3.35
N LEU A 80 1.52 -7.18 -3.10
CA LEU A 80 0.99 -8.09 -4.11
C LEU A 80 -0.29 -7.51 -4.71
N MET A 81 -0.32 -7.25 -6.02
CA MET A 81 -1.54 -6.94 -6.76
C MET A 81 -2.58 -8.06 -6.55
N PRO A 82 -3.88 -7.86 -6.83
CA PRO A 82 -4.94 -8.77 -6.40
C PRO A 82 -4.64 -10.24 -6.68
N VAL A 83 -4.67 -11.04 -5.61
CA VAL A 83 -4.32 -12.47 -5.63
C VAL A 83 -5.52 -13.40 -5.69
N TYR A 84 -6.71 -12.84 -5.63
CA TYR A 84 -7.99 -13.55 -5.44
C TYR A 84 -8.47 -14.27 -6.70
N GLU A 85 -9.43 -15.20 -6.52
CA GLU A 85 -10.11 -15.87 -7.65
C GLU A 85 -10.78 -14.83 -8.54
N PRO A 86 -10.40 -14.74 -9.84
CA PRO A 86 -10.97 -13.76 -10.74
C PRO A 86 -12.31 -14.22 -11.30
N GLY A 87 -13.19 -13.26 -11.60
CA GLY A 87 -14.45 -13.52 -12.29
C GLY A 87 -14.26 -13.82 -13.77
N GLU A 88 -15.23 -14.53 -14.30
CA GLU A 88 -15.30 -14.92 -15.72
C GLU A 88 -16.45 -14.20 -16.47
N LEU A 89 -17.57 -13.96 -15.79
CA LEU A 89 -18.75 -13.34 -16.41
C LEU A 89 -18.52 -11.86 -16.68
N LYS A 90 -18.63 -11.45 -17.95
CA LYS A 90 -18.32 -10.10 -18.45
C LYS A 90 -16.86 -9.66 -18.21
N SER A 91 -15.99 -10.57 -17.81
CA SER A 91 -14.61 -10.25 -17.48
C SER A 91 -13.83 -9.77 -18.70
N VAL A 92 -12.98 -8.76 -18.46
CA VAL A 92 -11.97 -8.28 -19.41
C VAL A 92 -10.56 -8.80 -19.05
N GLY A 93 -10.48 -9.74 -18.09
CA GLY A 93 -9.22 -10.31 -17.61
C GLY A 93 -8.56 -9.49 -16.50
N SER A 94 -9.27 -8.50 -15.94
CA SER A 94 -8.77 -7.68 -14.83
C SER A 94 -8.56 -8.52 -13.57
N PRO A 95 -7.42 -8.38 -12.85
CA PRO A 95 -7.26 -8.98 -11.54
C PRO A 95 -8.14 -8.30 -10.47
N TYR A 96 -8.68 -7.11 -10.76
CA TYR A 96 -9.59 -6.37 -9.89
C TYR A 96 -11.06 -6.83 -10.01
N CYS A 97 -11.35 -7.81 -10.85
CA CYS A 97 -12.67 -8.40 -11.03
C CYS A 97 -12.77 -9.68 -10.16
N ILE A 98 -13.05 -9.52 -8.85
CA ILE A 98 -12.94 -10.59 -7.86
C ILE A 98 -14.23 -11.41 -7.81
N LYS A 99 -14.11 -12.76 -7.89
CA LYS A 99 -15.21 -13.72 -7.78
C LYS A 99 -15.38 -14.29 -6.37
N ASN A 100 -14.29 -14.40 -5.62
CA ASN A 100 -14.31 -14.84 -4.24
C ASN A 100 -13.16 -14.23 -3.46
N TYR A 101 -13.49 -13.46 -2.43
CA TYR A 101 -12.50 -12.78 -1.59
C TYR A 101 -11.64 -13.73 -0.74
N GLU A 102 -12.12 -14.95 -0.46
CA GLU A 102 -11.42 -15.92 0.38
C GLU A 102 -10.79 -17.06 -0.43
N ALA A 103 -10.79 -16.95 -1.77
CA ALA A 103 -10.15 -17.92 -2.66
C ALA A 103 -9.06 -17.26 -3.49
N LEU A 104 -8.00 -18.01 -3.76
CA LEU A 104 -6.88 -17.57 -4.57
C LEU A 104 -7.11 -17.84 -6.06
N ASN A 105 -6.50 -17.00 -6.89
CA ASN A 105 -6.29 -17.33 -8.30
C ASN A 105 -5.43 -18.60 -8.42
N ALA A 106 -6.05 -19.70 -8.84
CA ALA A 106 -5.40 -21.01 -8.93
C ALA A 106 -4.16 -21.03 -9.84
N THR A 107 -4.06 -20.05 -10.76
CA THR A 107 -2.86 -19.89 -11.61
C THR A 107 -1.66 -19.35 -10.81
N TYR A 108 -1.90 -18.62 -9.71
CA TYR A 108 -0.84 -18.02 -8.91
C TYR A 108 -0.20 -19.02 -7.94
N GLY A 109 -0.93 -20.04 -7.53
CA GLY A 109 -0.49 -21.07 -6.59
C GLY A 109 -1.58 -21.45 -5.59
N THR A 110 -1.18 -22.16 -4.55
CA THR A 110 -2.02 -22.59 -3.43
C THR A 110 -1.93 -21.62 -2.25
N LEU A 111 -2.79 -21.82 -1.25
CA LEU A 111 -2.70 -21.07 0.02
C LEU A 111 -1.37 -21.34 0.74
N ASP A 112 -0.86 -22.56 0.68
CA ASP A 112 0.43 -22.93 1.28
C ASP A 112 1.61 -22.24 0.55
N ASP A 113 1.51 -22.04 -0.77
CA ASP A 113 2.51 -21.29 -1.53
C ASP A 113 2.52 -19.82 -1.13
N LEU A 114 1.35 -19.20 -0.95
CA LEU A 114 1.24 -17.81 -0.48
C LEU A 114 1.77 -17.68 0.95
N LYS A 115 1.39 -18.58 1.87
CA LYS A 115 1.93 -18.62 3.25
C LYS A 115 3.45 -18.73 3.23
N SER A 116 3.99 -19.62 2.41
CA SER A 116 5.46 -19.80 2.27
C SER A 116 6.17 -18.56 1.75
N LEU A 117 5.53 -17.81 0.82
CA LEU A 117 6.04 -16.53 0.33
C LEU A 117 6.09 -15.50 1.46
N VAL A 118 4.99 -15.37 2.24
CA VAL A 118 4.89 -14.44 3.38
C VAL A 118 5.91 -14.79 4.46
N ASP A 119 6.01 -16.07 4.84
CA ASP A 119 6.99 -16.55 5.82
C ASP A 119 8.43 -16.26 5.38
N LYS A 120 8.74 -16.47 4.10
CA LYS A 120 10.06 -16.13 3.55
C LYS A 120 10.31 -14.63 3.62
N ALA A 121 9.36 -13.80 3.23
CA ALA A 121 9.47 -12.34 3.31
C ALA A 121 9.73 -11.89 4.76
N HIS A 122 8.96 -12.40 5.72
CA HIS A 122 9.14 -12.12 7.14
C HIS A 122 10.52 -12.55 7.66
N SER A 123 11.04 -13.71 7.22
CA SER A 123 12.39 -14.17 7.59
C SER A 123 13.51 -13.25 7.08
N MET A 124 13.18 -12.36 6.15
CA MET A 124 14.07 -11.37 5.56
C MET A 124 13.78 -9.94 6.07
N ASP A 125 13.00 -9.78 7.14
CA ASP A 125 12.53 -8.47 7.64
C ASP A 125 11.81 -7.64 6.55
N MET A 126 10.98 -8.31 5.77
CA MET A 126 10.08 -7.67 4.81
C MET A 126 8.63 -7.84 5.26
N LYS A 127 7.81 -6.81 5.03
CA LYS A 127 6.36 -6.85 5.22
C LYS A 127 5.66 -7.24 3.92
N VAL A 128 4.47 -7.86 4.02
CA VAL A 128 3.65 -8.22 2.85
C VAL A 128 2.26 -7.62 2.99
N ILE A 129 1.85 -6.82 2.02
CA ILE A 129 0.49 -6.29 1.95
C ILE A 129 -0.21 -6.82 0.69
N LEU A 130 -1.52 -7.03 0.79
CA LEU A 130 -2.34 -7.42 -0.35
C LEU A 130 -3.12 -6.23 -0.91
N ASP A 131 -3.39 -6.29 -2.20
CA ASP A 131 -4.33 -5.35 -2.85
C ASP A 131 -5.77 -5.75 -2.51
N TRP A 132 -6.57 -4.83 -2.02
CA TRP A 132 -7.95 -5.09 -1.60
C TRP A 132 -8.94 -4.27 -2.40
N VAL A 133 -9.86 -4.94 -3.08
CA VAL A 133 -10.87 -4.33 -3.95
C VAL A 133 -12.22 -4.33 -3.21
N ALA A 134 -12.49 -3.26 -2.48
CA ALA A 134 -13.71 -3.17 -1.65
C ALA A 134 -14.92 -2.59 -2.38
N ASN A 135 -14.72 -1.79 -3.44
CA ASN A 135 -15.79 -1.04 -4.07
C ASN A 135 -16.75 -1.93 -4.90
N HIS A 136 -16.26 -3.02 -5.47
CA HIS A 136 -17.02 -3.82 -6.45
C HIS A 136 -16.54 -5.27 -6.49
N THR A 137 -17.34 -6.13 -7.14
CA THR A 137 -17.00 -7.54 -7.38
C THR A 137 -17.16 -7.91 -8.86
N SER A 138 -16.80 -9.13 -9.23
CA SER A 138 -17.21 -9.68 -10.53
C SER A 138 -18.73 -9.92 -10.59
N TRP A 139 -19.27 -10.07 -11.80
CA TRP A 139 -20.67 -10.39 -12.04
C TRP A 139 -21.06 -11.83 -11.68
N ASP A 140 -20.11 -12.70 -11.43
CA ASP A 140 -20.26 -14.08 -10.97
C ASP A 140 -19.66 -14.28 -9.57
N HIS A 141 -19.61 -13.20 -8.76
CA HIS A 141 -19.20 -13.27 -7.38
C HIS A 141 -20.13 -14.15 -6.57
N VAL A 142 -19.57 -14.92 -5.64
CA VAL A 142 -20.31 -15.88 -4.81
C VAL A 142 -21.45 -15.26 -3.98
N TRP A 143 -21.40 -13.98 -3.70
CA TRP A 143 -22.45 -13.25 -2.96
C TRP A 143 -23.68 -12.92 -3.81
N ILE A 144 -23.56 -12.78 -5.15
CA ILE A 144 -24.65 -12.31 -6.02
C ILE A 144 -25.87 -13.21 -5.94
N ASP A 145 -25.67 -14.53 -5.96
CA ASP A 145 -26.77 -15.49 -5.94
C ASP A 145 -27.49 -15.58 -4.59
N GLN A 146 -26.79 -15.25 -3.49
CA GLN A 146 -27.30 -15.43 -2.13
C GLN A 146 -27.77 -14.10 -1.52
N HIS A 147 -27.16 -12.98 -1.91
CA HIS A 147 -27.28 -11.67 -1.29
C HIS A 147 -27.39 -10.57 -2.35
N LYS A 148 -28.44 -10.61 -3.17
CA LYS A 148 -28.64 -9.57 -4.19
C LYS A 148 -28.78 -8.15 -3.60
N ASP A 149 -29.29 -8.05 -2.39
CA ASP A 149 -29.43 -6.81 -1.60
C ASP A 149 -28.08 -6.23 -1.11
N TRP A 150 -26.99 -6.99 -1.26
CA TRP A 150 -25.64 -6.49 -1.01
C TRP A 150 -25.08 -5.68 -2.18
N TYR A 151 -25.84 -5.55 -3.27
CA TYR A 151 -25.43 -4.84 -4.47
C TYR A 151 -26.33 -3.65 -4.74
N THR A 152 -25.75 -2.59 -5.33
CA THR A 152 -26.51 -1.44 -5.84
C THR A 152 -27.38 -1.86 -7.00
N VAL A 153 -28.67 -1.47 -6.95
CA VAL A 153 -29.65 -1.82 -7.98
C VAL A 153 -30.26 -0.56 -8.60
N ASP A 154 -30.65 -0.67 -9.87
CA ASP A 154 -31.44 0.35 -10.57
C ASP A 154 -32.92 0.34 -10.13
N ASN A 155 -33.72 1.26 -10.71
CA ASN A 155 -35.15 1.37 -10.42
C ASN A 155 -35.97 0.13 -10.84
N GLU A 156 -35.39 -0.74 -11.67
CA GLU A 156 -36.00 -1.99 -12.13
C GLU A 156 -35.53 -3.17 -11.27
N GLY A 157 -34.63 -2.94 -10.32
CA GLY A 157 -34.07 -3.95 -9.42
C GLY A 157 -32.95 -4.78 -10.04
N ASN A 158 -32.31 -4.31 -11.11
CA ASN A 158 -31.12 -4.95 -11.67
C ASN A 158 -29.86 -4.43 -10.96
N ILE A 159 -28.91 -5.32 -10.68
CA ILE A 159 -27.59 -4.93 -10.18
C ILE A 159 -26.91 -4.03 -11.22
N THR A 160 -26.22 -2.97 -10.73
CA THR A 160 -25.52 -2.00 -11.56
C THR A 160 -24.01 -2.11 -11.42
N SER A 161 -23.30 -1.51 -12.37
CA SER A 161 -21.87 -1.21 -12.22
C SER A 161 -21.68 0.10 -11.43
N PRO A 162 -20.47 0.36 -10.89
CA PRO A 162 -20.18 1.60 -10.16
C PRO A 162 -20.54 2.86 -10.94
N ALA A 163 -21.32 3.72 -10.31
CA ALA A 163 -21.85 4.93 -10.96
C ALA A 163 -20.73 5.90 -11.34
N GLY A 164 -20.80 6.47 -12.53
CA GLY A 164 -19.81 7.43 -13.04
C GLY A 164 -18.51 6.79 -13.55
N GLN A 165 -18.38 5.48 -13.45
CA GLN A 165 -17.25 4.72 -13.99
C GLN A 165 -17.66 3.95 -15.25
N ASN A 166 -16.69 3.69 -16.13
CA ASN A 166 -16.91 2.86 -17.33
C ASN A 166 -16.56 1.37 -17.07
N TRP A 167 -16.66 0.90 -15.84
CA TRP A 167 -16.31 -0.45 -15.42
C TRP A 167 -17.50 -1.40 -15.56
N ASN A 168 -17.80 -1.78 -16.80
CA ASN A 168 -18.96 -2.64 -17.08
C ASN A 168 -18.73 -4.12 -16.78
N ASP A 169 -17.51 -4.49 -16.43
CA ASP A 169 -17.07 -5.84 -16.08
C ASP A 169 -17.24 -6.16 -14.60
N VAL A 170 -17.67 -5.19 -13.77
CA VAL A 170 -17.84 -5.36 -12.32
C VAL A 170 -19.22 -4.89 -11.84
N ALA A 171 -19.65 -5.44 -10.70
CA ALA A 171 -20.92 -5.16 -10.01
C ALA A 171 -20.64 -4.32 -8.76
N ASP A 172 -21.42 -3.26 -8.57
CA ASP A 172 -21.28 -2.28 -7.49
C ASP A 172 -21.83 -2.81 -6.17
N LEU A 173 -21.07 -2.66 -5.08
CA LEU A 173 -21.48 -3.08 -3.74
C LEU A 173 -22.31 -1.99 -3.04
N ASN A 174 -23.33 -2.42 -2.29
CA ASN A 174 -24.21 -1.54 -1.54
C ASN A 174 -23.74 -1.39 -0.09
N TYR A 175 -23.04 -0.32 0.19
CA TYR A 175 -22.52 -0.02 1.54
C TYR A 175 -23.59 0.48 2.53
N ASP A 176 -24.85 0.66 2.14
CA ASP A 176 -25.95 0.85 3.06
C ASP A 176 -26.41 -0.47 3.74
N ASN A 177 -25.89 -1.61 3.27
CA ASN A 177 -26.19 -2.93 3.83
C ASN A 177 -25.15 -3.33 4.87
N GLU A 178 -25.53 -3.39 6.13
CA GLU A 178 -24.64 -3.71 7.26
C GLU A 178 -24.10 -5.16 7.23
N GLU A 179 -24.89 -6.12 6.72
CA GLU A 179 -24.43 -7.52 6.61
C GLU A 179 -23.32 -7.63 5.56
N MET A 180 -23.43 -6.91 4.44
CA MET A 180 -22.39 -6.84 3.42
C MET A 180 -21.12 -6.21 3.99
N ARG A 181 -21.23 -5.07 4.72
CA ARG A 181 -20.09 -4.41 5.36
C ARG A 181 -19.35 -5.38 6.30
N GLN A 182 -20.10 -6.10 7.14
CA GLN A 182 -19.50 -7.08 8.06
C GLN A 182 -18.85 -8.24 7.31
N ALA A 183 -19.47 -8.77 6.25
CA ALA A 183 -18.90 -9.83 5.43
C ALA A 183 -17.59 -9.38 4.75
N MET A 184 -17.52 -8.13 4.28
CA MET A 184 -16.31 -7.54 3.72
C MET A 184 -15.18 -7.46 4.76
N ILE A 185 -15.49 -7.03 5.99
CA ILE A 185 -14.51 -6.97 7.08
C ILE A 185 -14.02 -8.38 7.47
N GLU A 186 -14.91 -9.36 7.55
CA GLU A 186 -14.52 -10.74 7.86
C GLU A 186 -13.62 -11.34 6.77
N ALA A 187 -13.90 -11.05 5.50
CA ALA A 187 -13.03 -11.45 4.39
C ALA A 187 -11.63 -10.80 4.49
N MET A 188 -11.53 -9.53 4.92
CA MET A 188 -10.23 -8.91 5.20
C MET A 188 -9.52 -9.59 6.38
N LYS A 189 -10.23 -9.87 7.48
CA LYS A 189 -9.65 -10.56 8.65
C LYS A 189 -9.15 -11.96 8.31
N TYR A 190 -9.79 -12.64 7.35
CA TYR A 190 -9.36 -13.97 6.90
C TYR A 190 -7.88 -13.97 6.50
N TRP A 191 -7.43 -13.06 5.65
CA TRP A 191 -6.04 -13.03 5.18
C TRP A 191 -5.04 -12.65 6.26
N VAL A 192 -5.41 -11.73 7.16
CA VAL A 192 -4.57 -11.39 8.32
C VAL A 192 -4.38 -12.59 9.25
N ASN A 193 -5.46 -13.35 9.52
CA ASN A 193 -5.41 -14.49 10.42
C ASN A 193 -4.77 -15.74 9.76
N GLU A 194 -5.17 -16.06 8.52
CA GLU A 194 -4.77 -17.31 7.88
C GLU A 194 -3.41 -17.25 7.22
N VAL A 195 -3.02 -16.09 6.70
CA VAL A 195 -1.77 -15.93 5.95
C VAL A 195 -0.73 -15.13 6.73
N GLY A 196 -1.18 -14.30 7.67
CA GLY A 196 -0.29 -13.46 8.47
C GLY A 196 0.25 -12.26 7.69
N ILE A 197 -0.54 -11.72 6.75
CA ILE A 197 -0.15 -10.51 6.00
C ILE A 197 -0.06 -9.30 6.92
N ASP A 198 0.70 -8.30 6.50
CA ASP A 198 0.98 -7.09 7.28
C ASP A 198 0.10 -5.89 6.89
N GLY A 199 -0.89 -6.07 6.04
CA GLY A 199 -1.79 -4.97 5.69
C GLY A 199 -2.37 -5.03 4.29
N TYR A 200 -2.88 -3.87 3.86
CA TYR A 200 -3.57 -3.74 2.57
C TYR A 200 -3.22 -2.44 1.84
N ARG A 201 -3.17 -2.52 0.52
CA ARG A 201 -3.47 -1.39 -0.36
C ARG A 201 -4.93 -1.49 -0.77
N CYS A 202 -5.71 -0.48 -0.49
CA CYS A 202 -7.15 -0.48 -0.76
C CYS A 202 -7.43 0.27 -2.07
N ASP A 203 -7.90 -0.52 -3.04
CA ASP A 203 -8.27 -0.08 -4.38
C ASP A 203 -9.45 0.89 -4.34
N TYR A 204 -9.38 1.97 -5.12
CA TYR A 204 -10.44 2.97 -5.28
C TYR A 204 -11.15 3.29 -3.96
N SER A 205 -10.39 3.66 -2.94
CA SER A 205 -10.90 3.91 -1.58
C SER A 205 -12.00 4.98 -1.54
N GLU A 206 -11.98 5.92 -2.51
CA GLU A 206 -12.98 7.01 -2.63
C GLU A 206 -14.36 6.50 -3.03
N GLY A 207 -14.48 5.30 -3.58
CA GLY A 207 -15.76 4.65 -3.88
C GLY A 207 -16.43 3.98 -2.68
N VAL A 208 -15.76 3.95 -1.53
CA VAL A 208 -16.21 3.26 -0.31
C VAL A 208 -16.35 4.26 0.83
N PRO A 209 -17.43 4.20 1.65
CA PRO A 209 -17.68 5.18 2.70
C PRO A 209 -16.57 5.27 3.76
N HIS A 210 -16.29 6.48 4.24
CA HIS A 210 -15.32 6.77 5.28
C HIS A 210 -15.54 5.96 6.57
N ASP A 211 -16.79 5.88 7.04
CA ASP A 211 -17.16 5.17 8.27
C ASP A 211 -16.94 3.66 8.15
N PHE A 212 -17.09 3.08 6.94
CA PHE A 212 -16.70 1.69 6.72
C PHE A 212 -15.20 1.48 6.89
N TRP A 213 -14.37 2.35 6.28
CA TRP A 213 -12.91 2.23 6.43
C TRP A 213 -12.47 2.40 7.87
N ALA A 214 -13.04 3.38 8.60
CA ALA A 214 -12.72 3.58 10.01
C ALA A 214 -13.05 2.34 10.86
N ASP A 215 -14.21 1.71 10.64
CA ASP A 215 -14.60 0.48 11.35
C ASP A 215 -13.73 -0.71 10.94
N ALA A 216 -13.54 -0.93 9.64
CA ALA A 216 -12.73 -2.04 9.12
C ALA A 216 -11.29 -1.98 9.66
N ILE A 217 -10.64 -0.82 9.56
CA ILE A 217 -9.26 -0.64 10.02
C ILE A 217 -9.16 -0.81 11.54
N ALA A 218 -10.12 -0.27 12.30
CA ALA A 218 -10.15 -0.45 13.75
C ALA A 218 -10.25 -1.94 14.12
N GLN A 219 -11.13 -2.71 13.46
CA GLN A 219 -11.29 -4.14 13.72
C GLN A 219 -10.06 -4.95 13.29
N LEU A 220 -9.43 -4.62 12.16
CA LEU A 220 -8.20 -5.28 11.70
C LEU A 220 -7.03 -5.03 12.67
N ARG A 221 -6.90 -3.81 13.21
CA ARG A 221 -5.88 -3.46 14.19
C ARG A 221 -6.08 -4.09 15.57
N MET A 222 -7.27 -4.60 15.88
CA MET A 222 -7.43 -5.47 17.06
C MET A 222 -6.73 -6.81 16.89
N ILE A 223 -6.53 -7.28 15.65
CA ILE A 223 -5.79 -8.52 15.35
C ILE A 223 -4.29 -8.24 15.28
N ASN A 224 -3.90 -7.24 14.50
CA ASN A 224 -2.52 -6.80 14.35
C ASN A 224 -2.46 -5.25 14.38
N PRO A 225 -2.02 -4.64 15.49
CA PRO A 225 -1.96 -3.17 15.62
C PRO A 225 -1.00 -2.51 14.62
N ASP A 226 -0.06 -3.27 14.05
CA ASP A 226 1.00 -2.81 13.18
C ASP A 226 0.66 -2.92 11.69
N LEU A 227 -0.62 -3.17 11.36
CA LEU A 227 -1.07 -3.27 9.98
C LEU A 227 -0.83 -1.98 9.20
N ILE A 228 -0.24 -2.15 8.03
CA ILE A 228 0.00 -1.08 7.04
C ILE A 228 -1.25 -0.91 6.19
N MET A 229 -1.82 0.29 6.19
CA MET A 229 -3.01 0.61 5.41
C MET A 229 -2.71 1.72 4.41
N LEU A 230 -2.64 1.36 3.12
CA LEU A 230 -2.41 2.27 2.01
C LEU A 230 -3.71 2.51 1.25
N SER A 231 -4.16 3.77 1.21
CA SER A 231 -5.34 4.18 0.45
C SER A 231 -4.97 4.60 -0.97
N GLU A 232 -5.69 4.09 -1.96
CA GLU A 232 -5.67 4.69 -3.30
C GLU A 232 -6.57 5.91 -3.34
N SER A 233 -6.05 7.02 -2.83
CA SER A 233 -6.67 8.35 -2.81
C SER A 233 -5.61 9.42 -2.60
N GLU A 234 -5.96 10.70 -2.71
CA GLU A 234 -5.06 11.83 -2.42
C GLU A 234 -5.09 12.27 -0.94
N GLY A 235 -5.18 11.36 0.01
CA GLY A 235 -5.04 11.69 1.44
C GLY A 235 -6.32 12.01 2.21
N ASN A 236 -7.48 11.86 1.60
CA ASN A 236 -8.77 12.17 2.23
C ASN A 236 -9.15 11.18 3.36
N PHE A 237 -8.43 10.05 3.48
CA PHE A 237 -8.76 8.92 4.36
C PHE A 237 -7.79 8.73 5.54
N TYR A 238 -6.89 9.66 5.79
CA TYR A 238 -5.98 9.56 6.94
C TYR A 238 -6.71 9.50 8.28
N ASP A 239 -7.82 10.24 8.41
CA ASP A 239 -8.64 10.26 9.64
C ASP A 239 -9.40 8.95 9.87
N ASP A 240 -9.60 8.15 8.82
CA ASP A 240 -10.25 6.83 8.90
C ASP A 240 -9.28 5.72 9.32
N GLY A 241 -8.02 6.05 9.54
CA GLY A 241 -7.01 5.14 10.03
C GLY A 241 -5.98 4.70 9.00
N PHE A 242 -6.06 5.12 7.74
CA PHE A 242 -5.01 4.85 6.78
C PHE A 242 -3.68 5.50 7.18
N ASP A 243 -2.58 4.81 6.89
CA ASP A 243 -1.23 5.27 7.20
C ASP A 243 -0.61 6.03 6.03
N MET A 244 -0.98 5.65 4.82
CA MET A 244 -0.48 6.21 3.58
C MET A 244 -1.59 6.45 2.57
N ALA A 245 -1.36 7.43 1.69
CA ALA A 245 -2.17 7.69 0.50
C ALA A 245 -1.25 7.89 -0.71
N TYR A 246 -1.82 7.86 -1.91
CA TYR A 246 -1.10 8.15 -3.14
C TYR A 246 -0.76 9.65 -3.24
N ASP A 247 0.42 9.96 -3.81
CA ASP A 247 0.79 11.33 -4.19
C ASP A 247 0.72 11.48 -5.73
N TRP A 248 -0.50 11.59 -6.26
CA TRP A 248 -0.73 11.79 -7.70
C TRP A 248 -0.20 13.14 -8.17
N LYS A 249 -0.23 14.16 -7.31
CA LYS A 249 0.31 15.49 -7.61
C LYS A 249 1.81 15.43 -7.81
N TYR A 250 2.53 14.75 -6.91
CA TYR A 250 3.96 14.51 -7.06
C TYR A 250 4.29 13.83 -8.39
N ALA A 251 3.61 12.73 -8.73
CA ALA A 251 3.82 12.01 -9.97
C ALA A 251 3.58 12.90 -11.21
N SER A 252 2.58 13.78 -11.15
CA SER A 252 2.32 14.76 -12.21
C SER A 252 3.41 15.82 -12.32
N TYR A 253 3.90 16.35 -11.20
CA TYR A 253 4.99 17.35 -11.19
C TYR A 253 6.31 16.75 -11.65
N LEU A 254 6.62 15.52 -11.25
CA LEU A 254 7.80 14.79 -11.70
C LEU A 254 7.79 14.60 -13.23
N LYS A 255 6.66 14.17 -13.78
CA LYS A 255 6.47 14.06 -15.22
C LYS A 255 6.69 15.41 -15.94
N ASP A 256 6.14 16.49 -15.42
CA ASP A 256 6.30 17.82 -16.00
C ASP A 256 7.76 18.30 -15.96
N LEU A 257 8.53 17.94 -14.92
CA LEU A 257 9.96 18.20 -14.84
C LEU A 257 10.73 17.50 -15.97
N PHE A 258 10.52 16.19 -16.15
CA PHE A 258 11.22 15.41 -17.18
C PHE A 258 10.78 15.77 -18.62
N GLN A 259 9.59 16.30 -18.78
CA GLN A 259 9.11 16.84 -20.05
C GLN A 259 9.56 18.30 -20.32
N GLY A 260 10.37 18.88 -19.43
CA GLY A 260 10.88 20.24 -19.58
C GLY A 260 9.82 21.34 -19.45
N LYS A 261 8.65 21.03 -18.86
CA LYS A 261 7.55 21.99 -18.65
C LYS A 261 7.73 22.85 -17.40
N THR A 262 8.60 22.44 -16.51
CA THR A 262 8.90 23.14 -15.27
C THR A 262 10.40 23.07 -14.95
N THR A 263 10.86 23.91 -14.01
CA THR A 263 12.24 23.88 -13.50
C THR A 263 12.33 22.97 -12.29
N PHE A 264 13.56 22.50 -11.97
CA PHE A 264 13.80 21.72 -10.75
C PHE A 264 13.35 22.45 -9.48
N THR A 265 13.67 23.76 -9.37
CA THR A 265 13.25 24.56 -8.20
C THR A 265 11.73 24.56 -8.03
N ALA A 266 10.99 24.85 -9.11
CA ALA A 266 9.53 24.88 -9.04
C ALA A 266 8.91 23.48 -8.79
N PHE A 267 9.52 22.42 -9.31
CA PHE A 267 9.15 21.05 -8.98
C PHE A 267 9.34 20.76 -7.49
N TYR A 268 10.53 21.06 -6.96
CA TYR A 268 10.88 20.82 -5.56
C TYR A 268 9.94 21.57 -4.60
N GLU A 269 9.69 22.87 -4.86
CA GLU A 269 8.78 23.66 -4.05
C GLU A 269 7.37 23.06 -4.00
N LYS A 270 6.82 22.64 -5.16
CA LYS A 270 5.50 22.00 -5.23
C LYS A 270 5.47 20.63 -4.56
N ALA A 271 6.50 19.82 -4.74
CA ALA A 271 6.60 18.51 -4.13
C ALA A 271 6.65 18.60 -2.60
N HIS A 272 7.37 19.60 -2.09
CA HIS A 272 7.44 19.88 -0.65
C HIS A 272 6.14 20.47 -0.11
N GLU A 273 5.49 21.39 -0.83
CA GLU A 273 4.18 21.96 -0.46
C GLU A 273 3.14 20.86 -0.26
N VAL A 274 3.01 19.93 -1.22
CA VAL A 274 2.05 18.81 -1.13
C VAL A 274 2.37 17.90 0.05
N TYR A 275 3.63 17.58 0.28
CA TYR A 275 4.00 16.74 1.41
C TYR A 275 3.75 17.41 2.76
N SER A 276 3.86 18.73 2.84
CA SER A 276 3.59 19.50 4.07
C SER A 276 2.13 19.44 4.51
N GLU A 277 1.22 19.02 3.64
CA GLU A 277 -0.19 18.80 3.95
C GLU A 277 -0.45 17.40 4.55
N VAL A 278 0.51 16.48 4.51
CA VAL A 278 0.39 15.15 5.10
C VAL A 278 0.38 15.26 6.62
N PRO A 279 -0.62 14.69 7.32
CA PRO A 279 -0.70 14.77 8.78
C PRO A 279 0.50 14.13 9.49
N GLU A 280 0.85 14.62 10.67
CA GLU A 280 1.91 14.03 11.50
C GLU A 280 1.63 12.55 11.79
N GLY A 281 2.64 11.70 11.61
CA GLY A 281 2.55 10.25 11.77
C GLY A 281 1.93 9.51 10.59
N LYS A 282 1.59 10.23 9.52
CA LYS A 282 1.14 9.67 8.23
C LYS A 282 2.18 9.87 7.16
N ASN A 283 1.97 9.23 5.98
CA ASN A 283 2.91 9.38 4.87
C ASN A 283 2.18 9.40 3.52
N SER A 284 2.86 9.79 2.47
CA SER A 284 2.37 9.64 1.10
C SER A 284 3.27 8.68 0.32
N MET A 285 2.66 7.83 -0.49
CA MET A 285 3.37 6.96 -1.41
C MET A 285 3.67 7.71 -2.71
N ARG A 286 4.96 7.85 -3.03
CA ARG A 286 5.45 8.50 -4.24
C ARG A 286 5.98 7.49 -5.24
N TYR A 287 5.68 7.70 -6.50
CA TYR A 287 6.04 6.76 -7.55
C TYR A 287 6.41 7.43 -8.86
N VAL A 288 7.21 6.73 -9.63
CA VAL A 288 7.52 7.04 -11.03
C VAL A 288 6.55 6.28 -11.94
N SER A 289 6.24 5.04 -11.57
CA SER A 289 5.30 4.15 -12.25
C SER A 289 4.57 3.27 -11.25
N ASN A 290 3.41 2.77 -11.64
CA ASN A 290 2.62 1.73 -11.00
C ASN A 290 1.91 0.92 -12.10
N HIS A 291 1.06 -0.04 -11.73
CA HIS A 291 0.35 -0.89 -12.67
C HIS A 291 -0.53 -0.09 -13.66
N ASP A 292 -1.21 0.97 -13.23
CA ASP A 292 -2.07 1.82 -14.05
C ASP A 292 -1.25 2.66 -15.03
N VAL A 293 -0.22 3.34 -14.53
CA VAL A 293 0.67 4.16 -15.35
C VAL A 293 1.32 3.31 -16.43
N ALA A 294 1.87 2.14 -16.07
CA ALA A 294 2.53 1.25 -17.00
C ALA A 294 1.59 0.61 -18.02
N SER A 295 0.31 0.42 -17.67
CA SER A 295 -0.71 -0.14 -18.58
C SER A 295 -1.22 0.86 -19.63
N GLN A 296 -1.03 2.14 -19.37
CA GLN A 296 -1.51 3.21 -20.24
C GLN A 296 -0.38 3.92 -20.99
N ASN A 297 0.82 3.94 -20.43
CA ASN A 297 1.93 4.74 -20.91
C ASN A 297 3.23 3.96 -20.99
N SER A 298 4.05 4.23 -21.99
CA SER A 298 5.45 3.81 -21.95
C SER A 298 6.27 4.80 -21.12
N MET A 299 7.32 4.32 -20.45
CA MET A 299 8.22 5.18 -19.69
C MET A 299 8.91 6.22 -20.58
N ALA A 300 9.22 5.87 -21.82
CA ALA A 300 9.76 6.80 -22.81
C ALA A 300 8.78 7.96 -23.11
N SER A 301 7.47 7.69 -23.11
CA SER A 301 6.45 8.76 -23.34
C SER A 301 6.31 9.71 -22.15
N LEU A 302 6.57 9.22 -20.93
CA LEU A 302 6.44 10.02 -19.71
C LEU A 302 7.72 10.81 -19.39
N TYR A 303 8.90 10.17 -19.54
CA TYR A 303 10.17 10.70 -19.04
C TYR A 303 11.19 10.96 -20.17
N GLY A 304 10.78 10.86 -21.44
CA GLY A 304 11.62 11.11 -22.62
C GLY A 304 12.46 9.89 -23.05
N SER A 305 12.86 9.03 -22.14
CA SER A 305 13.50 7.74 -22.45
C SER A 305 13.30 6.75 -21.30
N ALA A 306 13.46 5.45 -21.58
CA ALA A 306 13.49 4.44 -20.51
C ALA A 306 14.70 4.60 -19.57
N ASP A 307 15.82 5.11 -20.09
CA ASP A 307 17.04 5.38 -19.32
C ASP A 307 16.90 6.56 -18.32
N ALA A 308 15.85 7.36 -18.45
CA ALA A 308 15.56 8.41 -17.49
C ALA A 308 14.85 7.90 -16.21
N LEU A 309 14.39 6.66 -16.23
CA LEU A 309 13.62 6.07 -15.12
C LEU A 309 14.40 6.04 -13.79
N PRO A 310 15.66 5.57 -13.74
CA PRO A 310 16.45 5.60 -12.51
C PRO A 310 16.68 7.03 -11.97
N ALA A 311 16.86 8.01 -12.86
CA ALA A 311 17.00 9.41 -12.44
C ALA A 311 15.71 9.98 -11.84
N ALA A 312 14.55 9.65 -12.43
CA ALA A 312 13.24 10.03 -11.88
C ALA A 312 13.00 9.33 -10.52
N TYR A 313 13.37 8.06 -10.41
CA TYR A 313 13.27 7.31 -9.18
C TYR A 313 14.21 7.85 -8.09
N THR A 314 15.43 8.28 -8.44
CA THR A 314 16.36 8.91 -7.51
C THR A 314 15.69 10.11 -6.82
N LEU A 315 15.02 10.98 -7.59
CA LEU A 315 14.28 12.11 -7.00
C LEU A 315 13.17 11.63 -6.07
N THR A 316 12.47 10.56 -6.44
CA THR A 316 11.37 9.97 -5.66
C THR A 316 11.87 9.39 -4.33
N ALA A 317 13.02 8.72 -4.32
CA ALA A 317 13.59 8.10 -3.13
C ALA A 317 14.33 9.10 -2.21
N MET A 318 14.84 10.22 -2.77
CA MET A 318 15.59 11.21 -1.99
C MET A 318 14.73 12.34 -1.40
N LEU A 319 13.49 12.47 -1.85
CA LEU A 319 12.54 13.46 -1.31
C LEU A 319 11.64 12.80 -0.26
N GLU A 320 10.86 13.64 0.44
CA GLU A 320 9.89 13.16 1.43
C GLU A 320 8.86 12.21 0.80
N GLY A 321 8.31 11.28 1.58
CA GLY A 321 7.35 10.25 1.15
C GLY A 321 7.98 8.86 1.05
N ILE A 322 7.13 7.88 0.81
CA ILE A 322 7.52 6.46 0.68
C ILE A 322 7.65 6.11 -0.81
N PRO A 323 8.84 5.74 -1.30
CA PRO A 323 9.02 5.41 -2.70
C PRO A 323 8.44 4.04 -3.06
N LEU A 324 7.87 3.95 -4.27
CA LEU A 324 7.36 2.72 -4.88
C LEU A 324 8.25 2.29 -6.04
N VAL A 325 8.66 1.03 -6.06
CA VAL A 325 9.20 0.32 -7.23
C VAL A 325 8.12 -0.60 -7.77
N TYR A 326 7.69 -0.40 -9.01
CA TYR A 326 6.76 -1.30 -9.70
C TYR A 326 7.53 -2.38 -10.46
N SER A 327 7.06 -3.63 -10.41
CA SER A 327 7.68 -4.83 -10.99
C SER A 327 7.82 -4.84 -12.53
N SER A 328 8.40 -3.80 -13.07
CA SER A 328 8.83 -3.65 -14.47
C SER A 328 9.93 -2.59 -14.59
N MET A 329 10.13 -1.81 -13.53
CA MET A 329 11.10 -0.72 -13.53
C MET A 329 12.53 -1.23 -13.64
N GLU A 330 12.81 -2.43 -13.10
CA GLU A 330 14.07 -3.14 -13.19
C GLU A 330 14.20 -3.97 -14.50
N THR A 331 13.48 -3.57 -15.54
CA THR A 331 13.58 -4.16 -16.88
C THR A 331 13.83 -3.10 -17.93
N LYS A 332 14.46 -3.45 -19.03
CA LYS A 332 14.68 -2.53 -20.17
C LYS A 332 13.46 -2.40 -21.10
N LEU A 333 12.27 -2.73 -20.61
CA LEU A 333 11.06 -2.66 -21.42
C LEU A 333 10.62 -1.21 -21.60
N GLY A 334 10.71 -0.73 -22.82
CA GLY A 334 10.29 0.64 -23.15
C GLY A 334 8.80 0.78 -23.54
N GLY A 335 8.05 -0.32 -23.56
CA GLY A 335 6.66 -0.37 -24.04
C GLY A 335 5.61 -0.25 -22.94
N VAL A 336 4.33 -0.24 -23.36
CA VAL A 336 3.18 -0.34 -22.46
C VAL A 336 3.07 -1.77 -21.92
N LEU A 337 2.86 -1.90 -20.61
CA LEU A 337 2.75 -3.18 -19.91
C LEU A 337 1.39 -3.34 -19.27
N SER A 338 0.49 -4.02 -19.98
CA SER A 338 -0.85 -4.30 -19.48
C SER A 338 -0.81 -5.32 -18.34
N PHE A 339 -1.37 -4.96 -17.19
CA PHE A 339 -1.54 -5.88 -16.06
C PHE A 339 -2.65 -6.93 -16.26
N PHE A 340 -3.43 -6.81 -17.33
CA PHE A 340 -4.46 -7.80 -17.72
C PHE A 340 -3.85 -9.11 -18.24
N ASN A 341 -2.60 -9.10 -18.68
CA ASN A 341 -1.99 -10.21 -19.38
C ASN A 341 -0.88 -10.89 -18.57
N TYR A 342 -0.77 -12.21 -18.72
CA TYR A 342 0.38 -12.98 -18.24
C TYR A 342 1.56 -12.72 -19.16
N ASN A 343 2.49 -11.92 -18.73
CA ASN A 343 3.66 -11.49 -19.51
C ASN A 343 4.94 -11.55 -18.65
N PRO A 344 5.48 -12.76 -18.39
CA PRO A 344 6.70 -12.91 -17.59
C PRO A 344 7.83 -12.06 -18.16
N LEU A 345 8.45 -11.27 -17.29
CA LEU A 345 9.48 -10.30 -17.65
C LEU A 345 10.86 -10.93 -17.62
N THR A 346 11.79 -10.28 -18.31
CA THR A 346 13.22 -10.57 -18.20
C THR A 346 13.84 -9.45 -17.36
N TRP A 347 14.38 -9.83 -16.22
CA TRP A 347 14.96 -8.93 -15.25
C TRP A 347 16.37 -8.48 -15.65
N ASP A 348 16.73 -7.23 -15.35
CA ASP A 348 18.06 -6.67 -15.66
C ASP A 348 18.82 -6.41 -14.36
N SER A 349 19.81 -7.22 -14.08
CA SER A 349 20.60 -7.12 -12.85
C SER A 349 21.41 -5.83 -12.73
N ALA A 350 21.67 -5.11 -13.82
CA ALA A 350 22.32 -3.83 -13.76
C ALA A 350 21.36 -2.74 -13.24
N LEU A 351 20.09 -2.77 -13.67
CA LEU A 351 19.06 -1.89 -13.14
C LEU A 351 18.73 -2.21 -11.67
N GLU A 352 18.67 -3.49 -11.30
CA GLU A 352 18.50 -3.90 -9.91
C GLU A 352 19.60 -3.32 -9.01
N GLN A 353 20.87 -3.36 -9.45
CA GLN A 353 21.99 -2.75 -8.72
C GLN A 353 21.91 -1.23 -8.68
N GLU A 354 21.36 -0.59 -9.70
CA GLU A 354 21.15 0.85 -9.74
C GLU A 354 20.09 1.28 -8.71
N TYR A 355 18.96 0.56 -8.62
CA TYR A 355 17.95 0.79 -7.58
C TYR A 355 18.50 0.51 -6.18
N ALA A 356 19.28 -0.56 -6.00
CA ALA A 356 19.94 -0.85 -4.74
C ALA A 356 20.91 0.24 -4.27
N ALA A 357 21.51 0.98 -5.19
CA ALA A 357 22.40 2.10 -4.87
C ALA A 357 21.64 3.39 -4.54
N ILE A 358 20.36 3.50 -4.93
CA ILE A 358 19.49 4.64 -4.64
C ILE A 358 18.84 4.50 -3.27
N ASN A 359 18.31 3.33 -2.94
CA ASN A 359 17.62 3.02 -1.69
C ASN A 359 18.61 2.61 -0.58
#